data_f9af9a6ee639165f295a9f06ebb3ff97
#
_entry.id   f9af9a6ee639165f295a9f06ebb3ff97
#
_cell.length_a   1.000
_cell.length_b   1.000
_cell.length_c   1.000
_cell.angle_alpha   90.00
_cell.angle_beta   90.00
_cell.angle_gamma   90.00
#
_symmetry.space_group_name_H-M   'P 1'
#
loop_
_entity.id
_entity.type
_entity.pdbx_description
1 polymer ?
#
loop_
_entity_poly.entity_id
_entity_poly.type
_entity_poly.pdbx_seq_one_letter_code
_entity_poly.pdbx_strand_id
1 'polypeptide(L)'
;MRRHPRCLEFTSEDARSLNMPQNFIDNPPLIKYADLITYMIGNEPAPERINGYARAAAVVLRFGDDTPDYIAAADRLASAWPERREFSFGRSIEQSNNPNNRTIPIPSSPLEIWRHLAVKLAFNCLSTGTMAAMGRIAGNWMSWVSMSNKKLIDRCIRLLVELGHIDYEEAAQRIFAAQEWVQSQDWSKSEEPSPVQVALKGLRS
;
A
#
# COMPACT_ATOMS: atom_id res chain seq x y z
N MET A 1 4.14 -0.22 -25.95
CA MET A 1 4.50 -0.71 -24.61
C MET A 1 5.27 0.39 -23.89
N ARG A 2 4.65 1.15 -22.99
CA ARG A 2 5.39 2.11 -22.16
C ARG A 2 6.18 1.30 -21.15
N ARG A 3 7.50 1.37 -21.23
CA ARG A 3 8.37 0.79 -20.20
C ARG A 3 8.09 1.54 -18.91
N HIS A 4 7.85 0.81 -17.83
CA HIS A 4 7.87 1.40 -16.49
C HIS A 4 9.16 2.19 -16.31
N PRO A 5 9.12 3.35 -15.60
CA PRO A 5 10.34 4.03 -15.25
C PRO A 5 11.22 2.99 -14.55
N ARG A 6 12.36 2.69 -15.14
CA ARG A 6 13.36 1.85 -14.49
C ARG A 6 13.70 2.56 -13.20
N CYS A 7 13.39 1.97 -12.06
CA CYS A 7 14.08 2.34 -10.85
C CYS A 7 15.54 2.03 -11.12
N LEU A 8 16.35 3.06 -11.24
CA LEU A 8 17.79 2.92 -11.33
C LEU A 8 18.21 2.25 -10.01
N GLU A 9 18.87 1.11 -10.12
CA GLU A 9 19.46 0.46 -8.95
C GLU A 9 20.48 1.43 -8.36
N PHE A 10 20.37 1.70 -7.08
CA PHE A 10 21.37 2.45 -6.34
C PHE A 10 22.55 1.51 -6.08
N THR A 11 23.69 1.81 -6.69
CA THR A 11 24.86 0.92 -6.68
C THR A 11 25.88 1.32 -5.60
N SER A 12 26.82 0.43 -5.31
CA SER A 12 27.98 0.77 -4.48
C SER A 12 28.82 1.91 -5.07
N GLU A 13 28.81 2.06 -6.41
CA GLU A 13 29.50 3.15 -7.09
C GLU A 13 28.79 4.49 -6.86
N ASP A 14 27.46 4.51 -6.91
CA ASP A 14 26.67 5.70 -6.55
C ASP A 14 26.93 6.10 -5.09
N ALA A 15 26.97 5.13 -4.18
CA ALA A 15 27.28 5.38 -2.78
C ALA A 15 28.68 5.98 -2.58
N ARG A 16 29.68 5.51 -3.32
CA ARG A 16 31.04 6.08 -3.32
C ARG A 16 31.07 7.49 -3.86
N SER A 17 30.41 7.75 -4.98
CA SER A 17 30.35 9.09 -5.62
C SER A 17 29.70 10.14 -4.71
N LEU A 18 28.79 9.71 -3.82
CA LEU A 18 28.11 10.56 -2.85
C LEU A 18 28.85 10.61 -1.47
N ASN A 19 30.05 10.02 -1.38
CA ASN A 19 30.82 9.94 -0.14
C ASN A 19 30.02 9.38 1.05
N MET A 20 29.20 8.37 0.79
CA MET A 20 28.39 7.73 1.85
C MET A 20 29.28 6.89 2.80
N PRO A 21 28.82 6.64 4.04
CA PRO A 21 29.52 5.76 4.97
C PRO A 21 29.74 4.35 4.39
N GLN A 22 30.83 3.69 4.82
CA GLN A 22 31.27 2.40 4.26
C GLN A 22 30.18 1.31 4.28
N ASN A 23 29.36 1.27 5.32
CA ASN A 23 28.24 0.32 5.43
C ASN A 23 27.21 0.45 4.31
N PHE A 24 27.01 1.66 3.74
CA PHE A 24 26.15 1.87 2.56
C PHE A 24 26.83 1.50 1.25
N ILE A 25 28.16 1.62 1.20
CA ILE A 25 28.96 1.19 0.06
C ILE A 25 28.96 -0.33 -0.03
N ASP A 26 29.13 -1.02 1.09
CA ASP A 26 29.17 -2.47 1.15
C ASP A 26 27.78 -3.12 0.99
N ASN A 27 26.74 -2.44 1.50
CA ASN A 27 25.35 -2.87 1.44
C ASN A 27 24.44 -1.75 0.93
N PRO A 28 24.51 -1.38 -0.36
CA PRO A 28 23.62 -0.37 -0.92
C PRO A 28 22.16 -0.84 -0.81
N PRO A 29 21.20 0.09 -0.60
CA PRO A 29 19.80 -0.26 -0.55
C PRO A 29 19.35 -0.80 -1.92
N LEU A 30 19.15 -2.11 -2.00
CA LEU A 30 18.81 -2.80 -3.23
C LEU A 30 17.29 -3.02 -3.29
N ILE A 31 16.59 -2.12 -3.97
CA ILE A 31 15.30 -2.46 -4.56
C ILE A 31 15.59 -2.99 -5.96
N LYS A 32 15.60 -4.30 -6.11
CA LYS A 32 15.79 -4.94 -7.42
C LYS A 32 14.50 -4.86 -8.23
N TYR A 33 14.63 -4.92 -9.55
CA TYR A 33 13.47 -4.99 -10.45
C TYR A 33 12.52 -6.15 -10.08
N ALA A 34 13.06 -7.29 -9.63
CA ALA A 34 12.29 -8.43 -9.14
C ALA A 34 11.41 -8.07 -7.93
N ASP A 35 11.88 -7.19 -7.03
CA ASP A 35 11.11 -6.76 -5.87
C ASP A 35 9.98 -5.81 -6.28
N LEU A 36 10.22 -4.98 -7.31
CA LEU A 36 9.20 -4.06 -7.85
C LEU A 36 8.10 -4.80 -8.61
N ILE A 37 8.41 -5.91 -9.26
CA ILE A 37 7.45 -6.75 -9.97
C ILE A 37 6.36 -7.27 -9.02
N THR A 38 6.67 -7.56 -7.77
CA THR A 38 5.69 -8.00 -6.77
C THR A 38 4.61 -6.95 -6.48
N TYR A 39 4.91 -5.67 -6.76
CA TYR A 39 4.01 -4.54 -6.57
C TYR A 39 3.42 -4.00 -7.89
N MET A 40 3.46 -4.78 -8.96
CA MET A 40 2.89 -4.36 -10.25
C MET A 40 1.39 -4.10 -10.13
N ILE A 41 0.97 -2.92 -10.53
CA ILE A 41 -0.43 -2.47 -10.54
C ILE A 41 -0.96 -2.24 -11.97
N GLY A 42 -0.12 -2.47 -12.97
CA GLY A 42 -0.48 -2.31 -14.38
C GLY A 42 -1.19 -3.53 -14.98
N ASN A 43 -1.37 -3.49 -16.29
CA ASN A 43 -2.07 -4.52 -17.08
C ASN A 43 -1.11 -5.60 -17.62
N GLU A 44 0.10 -5.67 -17.10
CA GLU A 44 1.09 -6.64 -17.53
C GLU A 44 0.68 -8.04 -17.08
N PRO A 45 0.85 -9.05 -17.94
CA PRO A 45 0.66 -10.44 -17.54
C PRO A 45 1.62 -10.81 -16.40
N ALA A 46 1.06 -11.25 -15.29
CA ALA A 46 1.81 -11.66 -14.12
C ALA A 46 1.08 -12.81 -13.43
N PRO A 47 1.27 -14.07 -13.90
CA PRO A 47 0.59 -15.24 -13.34
C PRO A 47 0.79 -15.40 -11.82
N GLU A 48 1.93 -14.96 -11.31
CA GLU A 48 2.26 -14.98 -9.88
C GLU A 48 1.33 -14.12 -9.02
N ARG A 49 0.65 -13.14 -9.59
CA ARG A 49 -0.36 -12.34 -8.88
C ARG A 49 -1.59 -13.14 -8.48
N ILE A 50 -1.85 -14.23 -9.18
CA ILE A 50 -3.05 -15.06 -9.01
C ILE A 50 -2.70 -16.32 -8.23
N ASN A 51 -1.52 -16.86 -8.50
CA ASN A 51 -1.06 -18.11 -7.92
C ASN A 51 -0.68 -17.93 -6.44
N GLY A 52 -1.15 -18.83 -5.60
CA GLY A 52 -0.80 -18.84 -4.16
C GLY A 52 -1.77 -18.13 -3.24
N TYR A 53 -2.85 -17.53 -3.75
CA TYR A 53 -3.87 -16.87 -2.94
C TYR A 53 -5.17 -17.69 -2.94
N ALA A 54 -5.65 -18.03 -1.73
CA ALA A 54 -6.92 -18.77 -1.57
C ALA A 54 -8.15 -17.92 -1.96
N ARG A 55 -8.05 -16.60 -1.81
CA ARG A 55 -9.04 -15.62 -2.23
C ARG A 55 -8.33 -14.42 -2.85
N ALA A 56 -8.77 -14.04 -4.04
CA ALA A 56 -8.23 -12.90 -4.74
C ALA A 56 -9.33 -12.20 -5.54
N ALA A 57 -9.25 -10.87 -5.61
CA ALA A 57 -10.18 -10.06 -6.37
C ALA A 57 -9.42 -9.04 -7.22
N ALA A 58 -9.94 -8.73 -8.39
CA ALA A 58 -9.43 -7.66 -9.23
C ALA A 58 -10.27 -6.40 -9.06
N VAL A 59 -9.60 -5.27 -8.84
CA VAL A 59 -10.22 -3.95 -8.91
C VAL A 59 -9.64 -3.22 -10.11
N VAL A 60 -10.50 -2.94 -11.10
CA VAL A 60 -10.13 -2.23 -12.32
C VAL A 60 -10.48 -0.75 -12.15
N LEU A 61 -9.51 0.13 -12.29
CA LEU A 61 -9.69 1.57 -12.26
C LEU A 61 -9.49 2.13 -13.67
N ARG A 62 -10.54 2.73 -14.24
CA ARG A 62 -10.53 3.34 -15.57
C ARG A 62 -10.58 4.86 -15.47
N PHE A 63 -9.79 5.53 -16.26
CA PHE A 63 -9.68 6.99 -16.27
C PHE A 63 -9.90 7.53 -17.69
N GLY A 64 -11.15 7.57 -18.11
CA GLY A 64 -11.75 8.30 -19.24
C GLY A 64 -11.18 8.21 -20.65
N ASP A 65 -9.87 8.19 -20.82
CA ASP A 65 -9.18 8.20 -22.13
C ASP A 65 -8.41 6.90 -22.38
N ASP A 66 -8.87 5.82 -21.76
CA ASP A 66 -8.27 4.51 -22.01
C ASP A 66 -8.48 4.11 -23.48
N THR A 67 -7.40 3.75 -24.15
CA THR A 67 -7.49 3.22 -25.49
C THR A 67 -8.15 1.84 -25.48
N PRO A 68 -8.80 1.42 -26.59
CA PRO A 68 -9.37 0.09 -26.69
C PRO A 68 -8.41 -1.04 -26.33
N ASP A 69 -7.13 -0.89 -26.65
CA ASP A 69 -6.09 -1.87 -26.32
C ASP A 69 -5.85 -1.99 -24.81
N TYR A 70 -5.86 -0.86 -24.09
CA TYR A 70 -5.77 -0.86 -22.62
C TYR A 70 -6.98 -1.52 -21.98
N ILE A 71 -8.18 -1.22 -22.49
CA ILE A 71 -9.41 -1.83 -22.03
C ILE A 71 -9.36 -3.34 -22.21
N ALA A 72 -9.01 -3.80 -23.41
CA ALA A 72 -8.89 -5.23 -23.71
C ALA A 72 -7.81 -5.93 -22.87
N ALA A 73 -6.69 -5.26 -22.59
CA ALA A 73 -5.64 -5.80 -21.74
C ALA A 73 -6.11 -5.93 -20.27
N ALA A 74 -6.79 -4.91 -19.75
CA ALA A 74 -7.37 -4.94 -18.41
C ALA A 74 -8.43 -6.03 -18.26
N ASP A 75 -9.28 -6.21 -19.28
CA ASP A 75 -10.31 -7.23 -19.29
C ASP A 75 -9.70 -8.64 -19.31
N ARG A 76 -8.69 -8.88 -20.14
CA ARG A 76 -7.99 -10.17 -20.18
C ARG A 76 -7.35 -10.51 -18.83
N LEU A 77 -6.67 -9.55 -18.21
CA LEU A 77 -6.04 -9.74 -16.92
C LEU A 77 -7.10 -10.00 -15.84
N ALA A 78 -8.11 -9.15 -15.77
CA ALA A 78 -9.13 -9.23 -14.73
C ALA A 78 -10.04 -10.46 -14.86
N SER A 79 -10.18 -11.05 -16.06
CA SER A 79 -10.97 -12.27 -16.27
C SER A 79 -10.38 -13.50 -15.56
N ALA A 80 -9.09 -13.48 -15.24
CA ALA A 80 -8.43 -14.54 -14.48
C ALA A 80 -8.81 -14.55 -12.98
N TRP A 81 -9.48 -13.50 -12.48
CA TRP A 81 -9.82 -13.35 -11.08
C TRP A 81 -11.29 -13.72 -10.84
N PRO A 82 -11.61 -14.51 -9.79
CA PRO A 82 -12.96 -14.96 -9.51
C PRO A 82 -13.91 -13.82 -9.15
N GLU A 83 -13.37 -12.76 -8.51
CA GLU A 83 -14.13 -11.57 -8.16
C GLU A 83 -13.55 -10.35 -8.87
N ARG A 84 -14.43 -9.53 -9.42
CA ARG A 84 -14.05 -8.31 -10.12
C ARG A 84 -14.98 -7.16 -9.74
N ARG A 85 -14.38 -5.99 -9.52
CA ARG A 85 -15.07 -4.70 -9.39
C ARG A 85 -14.42 -3.70 -10.31
N GLU A 86 -15.22 -2.78 -10.84
CA GLU A 86 -14.75 -1.78 -11.78
C GLU A 86 -15.22 -0.39 -11.35
N PHE A 87 -14.31 0.59 -11.40
CA PHE A 87 -14.60 1.99 -11.17
C PHE A 87 -14.10 2.78 -12.37
N SER A 88 -14.99 3.57 -12.94
CA SER A 88 -14.70 4.42 -14.07
C SER A 88 -14.76 5.89 -13.66
N PHE A 89 -13.73 6.63 -13.97
CA PHE A 89 -13.58 8.05 -13.65
C PHE A 89 -13.47 8.86 -14.95
N GLY A 90 -14.35 9.86 -15.17
CA GLY A 90 -14.29 10.65 -16.39
C GLY A 90 -15.48 11.57 -16.60
N ARG A 91 -15.45 12.38 -17.68
CA ARG A 91 -16.52 13.35 -18.02
C ARG A 91 -17.71 12.70 -18.71
N SER A 92 -17.46 11.76 -19.57
CA SER A 92 -18.47 11.17 -20.48
C SER A 92 -18.25 9.67 -20.51
N ILE A 93 -18.40 9.03 -19.36
CA ILE A 93 -18.38 7.59 -19.35
C ILE A 93 -19.83 7.16 -19.59
N GLU A 94 -20.09 6.52 -20.71
CA GLU A 94 -21.35 5.83 -20.94
C GLU A 94 -21.63 4.95 -19.73
N GLN A 95 -22.82 5.06 -19.17
CA GLN A 95 -23.20 4.22 -18.05
C GLN A 95 -23.06 2.77 -18.48
N SER A 96 -22.05 2.13 -17.95
CA SER A 96 -21.87 0.70 -18.19
C SER A 96 -23.06 -0.04 -17.60
N ASN A 97 -23.73 -0.85 -18.41
CA ASN A 97 -24.78 -1.76 -17.93
C ASN A 97 -24.22 -2.87 -17.01
N ASN A 98 -22.93 -2.87 -16.74
CA ASN A 98 -22.30 -3.82 -15.83
C ASN A 98 -22.60 -3.43 -14.37
N PRO A 99 -23.33 -4.23 -13.60
CA PRO A 99 -23.68 -3.93 -12.21
C PRO A 99 -22.45 -3.80 -11.28
N ASN A 100 -21.31 -4.32 -11.73
CA ASN A 100 -20.04 -4.25 -11.02
C ASN A 100 -19.22 -2.98 -11.35
N ASN A 101 -19.71 -2.14 -12.26
CA ASN A 101 -19.08 -0.88 -12.62
C ASN A 101 -19.75 0.29 -11.87
N ARG A 102 -18.94 1.18 -11.32
CA ARG A 102 -19.38 2.45 -10.74
C ARG A 102 -18.70 3.59 -11.48
N THR A 103 -19.50 4.49 -12.04
CA THR A 103 -19.00 5.67 -12.75
C THR A 103 -18.96 6.87 -11.81
N ILE A 104 -17.80 7.54 -11.77
CA ILE A 104 -17.56 8.74 -10.94
C ILE A 104 -17.20 9.88 -11.89
N PRO A 105 -18.02 10.92 -12.00
CA PRO A 105 -17.74 12.06 -12.87
C PRO A 105 -16.55 12.88 -12.34
N ILE A 106 -15.63 13.24 -13.22
CA ILE A 106 -14.51 14.13 -12.92
C ILE A 106 -14.61 15.38 -13.81
N PRO A 107 -14.64 16.59 -13.25
CA PRO A 107 -14.61 17.80 -14.03
C PRO A 107 -13.27 18.01 -14.71
N SER A 108 -13.26 18.81 -15.79
CA SER A 108 -12.01 19.19 -16.42
C SER A 108 -11.21 20.14 -15.55
N SER A 109 -9.89 20.03 -15.69
CA SER A 109 -8.96 20.97 -15.07
C SER A 109 -7.74 21.17 -15.93
N PRO A 110 -7.05 22.32 -15.80
CA PRO A 110 -5.73 22.48 -16.38
C PRO A 110 -4.80 21.36 -15.90
N LEU A 111 -3.91 20.86 -16.79
CA LEU A 111 -2.94 19.81 -16.48
C LEU A 111 -3.56 18.50 -15.92
N GLU A 112 -4.87 18.31 -16.14
CA GLU A 112 -5.59 17.12 -15.67
C GLU A 112 -5.45 16.86 -14.14
N ILE A 113 -5.33 17.94 -13.35
CA ILE A 113 -5.07 17.85 -11.90
C ILE A 113 -6.12 17.01 -11.18
N TRP A 114 -7.40 17.16 -11.54
CA TRP A 114 -8.47 16.37 -10.93
C TRP A 114 -8.35 14.88 -11.23
N ARG A 115 -7.86 14.53 -12.41
CA ARG A 115 -7.62 13.12 -12.77
C ARG A 115 -6.49 12.54 -11.91
N HIS A 116 -5.37 13.23 -11.78
CA HIS A 116 -4.28 12.79 -10.91
C HIS A 116 -4.70 12.67 -9.46
N LEU A 117 -5.51 13.61 -8.97
CA LEU A 117 -6.06 13.56 -7.61
C LEU A 117 -7.02 12.38 -7.44
N ALA A 118 -7.88 12.10 -8.43
CA ALA A 118 -8.81 10.96 -8.39
C ALA A 118 -8.08 9.62 -8.32
N VAL A 119 -7.00 9.45 -9.11
CA VAL A 119 -6.12 8.26 -9.02
C VAL A 119 -5.60 8.08 -7.60
N LYS A 120 -5.00 9.14 -7.05
CA LYS A 120 -4.45 9.10 -5.69
C LYS A 120 -5.52 8.77 -4.65
N LEU A 121 -6.68 9.41 -4.73
CA LEU A 121 -7.78 9.18 -3.78
C LEU A 121 -8.34 7.76 -3.91
N ALA A 122 -8.51 7.24 -5.13
CA ALA A 122 -8.97 5.87 -5.35
C ALA A 122 -8.02 4.86 -4.68
N PHE A 123 -6.71 4.97 -4.89
CA PHE A 123 -5.74 4.10 -4.25
C PHE A 123 -5.72 4.27 -2.72
N ASN A 124 -5.83 5.49 -2.21
CA ASN A 124 -5.91 5.73 -0.77
C ASN A 124 -7.18 5.11 -0.17
N CYS A 125 -8.32 5.25 -0.82
CA CYS A 125 -9.58 4.65 -0.37
C CYS A 125 -9.50 3.12 -0.36
N LEU A 126 -8.95 2.51 -1.41
CA LEU A 126 -8.75 1.06 -1.47
C LEU A 126 -7.81 0.58 -0.37
N SER A 127 -6.64 1.21 -0.23
CA SER A 127 -5.65 0.83 0.78
C SER A 127 -6.19 1.02 2.21
N THR A 128 -6.68 2.22 2.52
CA THR A 128 -7.18 2.51 3.88
C THR A 128 -8.45 1.74 4.20
N GLY A 129 -9.36 1.60 3.23
CA GLY A 129 -10.58 0.81 3.39
C GLY A 129 -10.30 -0.67 3.63
N THR A 130 -9.32 -1.23 2.94
CA THR A 130 -8.85 -2.60 3.19
C THR A 130 -8.31 -2.74 4.61
N MET A 131 -7.44 -1.82 5.03
CA MET A 131 -6.90 -1.83 6.39
C MET A 131 -8.00 -1.66 7.45
N ALA A 132 -9.02 -0.85 7.17
CA ALA A 132 -10.20 -0.73 8.03
C ALA A 132 -10.99 -2.04 8.14
N ALA A 133 -11.25 -2.68 7.01
CA ALA A 133 -11.95 -3.97 6.96
C ALA A 133 -11.19 -5.09 7.69
N MET A 134 -9.85 -4.98 7.72
CA MET A 134 -8.98 -5.90 8.46
C MET A 134 -8.84 -5.56 9.97
N GLY A 135 -9.54 -4.53 10.47
CA GLY A 135 -9.43 -4.09 11.86
C GLY A 135 -8.10 -3.43 12.22
N ARG A 136 -7.39 -2.89 11.24
CA ARG A 136 -6.05 -2.31 11.39
C ARG A 136 -6.05 -0.80 11.57
N ILE A 137 -7.21 -0.22 11.83
CA ILE A 137 -7.36 1.19 12.16
C ILE A 137 -8.04 1.35 13.52
N ALA A 138 -7.77 2.47 14.20
CA ALA A 138 -8.42 2.89 15.42
C ALA A 138 -8.89 4.34 15.24
N GLY A 139 -10.21 4.58 15.15
CA GLY A 139 -10.74 5.86 14.71
C GLY A 139 -10.26 6.21 13.31
N ASN A 140 -9.59 7.36 13.17
CA ASN A 140 -8.96 7.82 11.92
C ASN A 140 -7.45 7.49 11.85
N TRP A 141 -6.94 6.65 12.74
CA TRP A 141 -5.53 6.33 12.83
C TRP A 141 -5.24 4.92 12.31
N MET A 142 -4.22 4.81 11.45
CA MET A 142 -3.65 3.53 11.07
C MET A 142 -2.89 2.95 12.27
N SER A 143 -3.42 1.92 12.91
CA SER A 143 -2.81 1.27 14.08
C SER A 143 -1.86 0.13 13.72
N TRP A 144 -1.86 -0.30 12.47
CA TRP A 144 -0.94 -1.32 11.98
C TRP A 144 0.30 -0.66 11.40
N VAL A 145 1.29 -0.38 12.24
CA VAL A 145 2.52 0.33 11.88
C VAL A 145 3.72 -0.49 12.31
N SER A 146 4.67 -0.68 11.41
CA SER A 146 5.97 -1.30 11.68
C SER A 146 6.97 -0.23 12.15
N MET A 147 7.78 -0.56 13.16
CA MET A 147 8.82 0.32 13.73
C MET A 147 10.12 0.29 12.92
N SER A 148 10.05 0.44 11.60
CA SER A 148 11.19 0.23 10.69
C SER A 148 12.14 1.43 10.54
N ASN A 149 11.75 2.62 10.99
CA ASN A 149 12.57 3.83 10.96
C ASN A 149 12.12 4.86 12.00
N LYS A 150 12.95 5.88 12.23
CA LYS A 150 12.70 6.93 13.26
C LYS A 150 11.33 7.60 13.14
N LYS A 151 10.90 7.91 11.91
CA LYS A 151 9.58 8.52 11.68
C LYS A 151 8.44 7.59 12.11
N LEU A 152 8.54 6.30 11.82
CA LEU A 152 7.52 5.33 12.18
C LEU A 152 7.55 4.98 13.67
N ILE A 153 8.71 4.98 14.31
CA ILE A 153 8.84 4.85 15.76
C ILE A 153 8.12 6.01 16.46
N ASP A 154 8.43 7.26 16.11
CA ASP A 154 7.75 8.43 16.67
C ASP A 154 6.23 8.37 16.42
N ARG A 155 5.82 7.93 15.23
CA ARG A 155 4.41 7.74 14.91
C ARG A 155 3.75 6.70 15.80
N CYS A 156 4.39 5.58 16.08
CA CYS A 156 3.86 4.54 16.98
C CYS A 156 3.69 5.09 18.41
N ILE A 157 4.68 5.83 18.91
CA ILE A 157 4.62 6.45 20.24
C ILE A 157 3.46 7.45 20.30
N ARG A 158 3.33 8.35 19.32
CA ARG A 158 2.22 9.33 19.26
C ARG A 158 0.86 8.68 19.15
N LEU A 159 0.75 7.54 18.46
CA LEU A 159 -0.49 6.77 18.43
C LEU A 159 -0.89 6.25 19.82
N LEU A 160 0.08 5.79 20.61
CA LEU A 160 -0.19 5.39 21.98
C LEU A 160 -0.56 6.56 22.88
N VAL A 161 0.13 7.70 22.76
CA VAL A 161 -0.24 8.92 23.48
C VAL A 161 -1.68 9.30 23.19
N GLU A 162 -2.06 9.35 21.92
CA GLU A 162 -3.39 9.79 21.48
C GLU A 162 -4.50 8.80 21.85
N LEU A 163 -4.28 7.51 21.57
CA LEU A 163 -5.30 6.49 21.75
C LEU A 163 -5.31 5.85 23.15
N GLY A 164 -4.19 5.92 23.85
CA GLY A 164 -4.01 5.40 25.20
C GLY A 164 -4.15 6.44 26.30
N HIS A 165 -4.14 7.74 25.94
CA HIS A 165 -4.19 8.88 26.86
C HIS A 165 -3.06 8.83 27.90
N ILE A 166 -1.88 8.44 27.51
CA ILE A 166 -0.67 8.36 28.34
C ILE A 166 0.38 9.37 27.84
N ASP A 167 1.36 9.66 28.67
CA ASP A 167 2.44 10.56 28.25
C ASP A 167 3.41 9.90 27.24
N TYR A 168 4.29 10.72 26.64
CA TYR A 168 5.18 10.26 25.59
C TYR A 168 6.24 9.27 26.10
N GLU A 169 6.74 9.43 27.32
CA GLU A 169 7.78 8.58 27.90
C GLU A 169 7.18 7.20 28.23
N GLU A 170 6.03 7.13 28.86
CA GLU A 170 5.30 5.89 29.09
C GLU A 170 4.94 5.21 27.77
N ALA A 171 4.45 5.97 26.80
CA ALA A 171 4.14 5.44 25.46
C ALA A 171 5.39 4.84 24.78
N ALA A 172 6.54 5.49 24.89
CA ALA A 172 7.80 4.98 24.35
C ALA A 172 8.21 3.66 25.03
N GLN A 173 8.16 3.59 26.34
CA GLN A 173 8.49 2.36 27.08
C GLN A 173 7.57 1.20 26.66
N ARG A 174 6.28 1.45 26.59
CA ARG A 174 5.27 0.43 26.22
C ARG A 174 5.42 -0.05 24.79
N ILE A 175 5.73 0.85 23.85
CA ILE A 175 5.87 0.46 22.43
C ILE A 175 7.12 -0.39 22.20
N PHE A 176 8.23 -0.07 22.88
CA PHE A 176 9.43 -0.89 22.78
C PHE A 176 9.25 -2.26 23.47
N ALA A 177 8.62 -2.31 24.62
CA ALA A 177 8.27 -3.58 25.26
C ALA A 177 7.34 -4.45 24.38
N ALA A 178 6.35 -3.84 23.74
CA ALA A 178 5.49 -4.53 22.78
C ALA A 178 6.26 -5.04 21.55
N GLN A 179 7.22 -4.26 21.03
CA GLN A 179 8.09 -4.68 19.94
C GLN A 179 8.94 -5.89 20.32
N GLU A 180 9.58 -5.86 21.50
CA GLU A 180 10.36 -6.99 22.01
C GLU A 180 9.51 -8.25 22.18
N TRP A 181 8.30 -8.09 22.72
CA TRP A 181 7.36 -9.19 22.84
C TRP A 181 6.98 -9.77 21.48
N VAL A 182 6.64 -8.93 20.50
CA VAL A 182 6.31 -9.38 19.13
C VAL A 182 7.48 -10.16 18.53
N GLN A 183 8.71 -9.64 18.67
CA GLN A 183 9.91 -10.30 18.13
C GLN A 183 10.26 -11.61 18.83
N SER A 184 9.84 -11.81 20.07
CA SER A 184 10.11 -13.03 20.84
C SER A 184 9.14 -14.18 20.53
N GLN A 185 8.07 -13.93 19.77
CA GLN A 185 7.04 -14.93 19.45
C GLN A 185 7.28 -15.59 18.10
N ASP A 186 6.75 -16.81 17.93
CA ASP A 186 6.72 -17.50 16.64
C ASP A 186 5.39 -17.22 15.92
N TRP A 187 5.45 -16.49 14.82
CA TRP A 187 4.31 -16.12 13.98
C TRP A 187 4.12 -17.04 12.77
N SER A 188 4.78 -18.19 12.70
CA SER A 188 4.68 -19.11 11.55
C SER A 188 3.25 -19.59 11.24
N LYS A 189 2.35 -19.57 12.23
CA LYS A 189 0.95 -20.04 12.12
C LYS A 189 -0.09 -18.93 12.18
N SER A 190 0.32 -17.68 12.39
CA SER A 190 -0.58 -16.54 12.52
C SER A 190 0.09 -15.27 12.02
N GLU A 191 -0.70 -14.26 11.73
CA GLU A 191 -0.16 -12.97 11.33
C GLU A 191 0.53 -12.27 12.52
N GLU A 192 1.73 -11.74 12.29
CA GLU A 192 2.45 -10.93 13.24
C GLU A 192 1.68 -9.63 13.54
N PRO A 193 1.29 -9.35 14.80
CA PRO A 193 0.55 -8.14 15.14
C PRO A 193 1.46 -6.89 15.12
N SER A 194 0.86 -5.73 14.91
CA SER A 194 1.58 -4.46 15.10
C SER A 194 1.89 -4.21 16.58
N PRO A 195 3.09 -3.74 16.93
CA PRO A 195 3.43 -3.34 18.30
C PRO A 195 2.44 -2.34 18.91
N VAL A 196 1.90 -1.43 18.10
CA VAL A 196 0.85 -0.49 18.54
C VAL A 196 -0.40 -1.21 19.00
N GLN A 197 -0.85 -2.22 18.27
CA GLN A 197 -2.04 -2.98 18.65
C GLN A 197 -1.82 -3.80 19.93
N VAL A 198 -0.62 -4.36 20.08
CA VAL A 198 -0.24 -5.10 21.30
C VAL A 198 -0.24 -4.16 22.50
N ALA A 199 0.44 -3.01 22.39
CA ALA A 199 0.51 -2.03 23.45
C ALA A 199 -0.86 -1.46 23.83
N LEU A 200 -1.74 -1.17 22.85
CA LEU A 200 -3.10 -0.68 23.10
C LEU A 200 -3.98 -1.72 23.79
N LYS A 201 -3.82 -3.01 23.49
CA LYS A 201 -4.53 -4.07 24.22
C LYS A 201 -4.14 -4.10 25.70
N GLY A 202 -2.85 -3.94 26.01
CA GLY A 202 -2.35 -3.89 27.37
C GLY A 202 -2.77 -2.63 28.16
N LEU A 203 -3.26 -1.59 27.50
CA LEU A 203 -3.83 -0.42 28.17
C LEU A 203 -5.33 -0.54 28.48
N ARG A 204 -6.02 -1.47 27.83
CA ARG A 204 -7.46 -1.70 27.99
C ARG A 204 -7.79 -2.86 28.94
N SER A 205 -6.78 -3.62 29.33
CA SER A 205 -6.87 -4.71 30.32
C SER A 205 -6.60 -4.19 31.72
#